data_d011952de851852f51a5316ec7539ac5
#
_entry.id   d011952de851852f51a5316ec7539ac5
#
_cell.length_a   1.000
_cell.length_b   1.000
_cell.length_c   1.000
_cell.angle_alpha   90.00
_cell.angle_beta   90.00
_cell.angle_gamma   90.00
#
_symmetry.space_group_name_H-M   'P 1'
#
loop_
_entity.id
_entity.type
_entity.pdbx_description
1 polymer ?
#
loop_
_entity_poly.entity_id
_entity_poly.type
_entity_poly.pdbx_seq_one_letter_code
_entity_poly.pdbx_strand_id
1 'polypeptide(L)'
;MALLVGAMAGPTAEGAAGPAPRTWRVGPHGQYAAVQAAADVARPGDTVAIEAGSYPGGLTVRRDGAPGRPIRFAGTGGTAVLTGAGGLVVGGHSWLEFTDVTVSGSTGFGVYAEGAHDLVFDRFGVDGARDGGLVLVGTRRVRVAQCDIRGTNSRGTAADHEALSIASGSSDVEVSGCRVHDNGEEGIDVKYDDAARVKIHHNVVTGNRGPDIYVDSSSTVDVYANVVGGTREATKAGIGLAVEDYSESRLLSDIRVFDNLSTGNAQAGLSLWVESAGTMRNLTIVNNTFAGNARGSLLIDADRFTGRNILRNNVFGDGPVDAGPFAADHNFAGNPGFTDPARGDYHLAAGSAAVDAGSPRRAPAFDLDGVARPAGAGFDIGAYERRWP
;
A
#
# COMPACT_ATOMS: atom_id res chain seq x y z
N MET A 1 -32.22 -15.67 61.14
CA MET A 1 -32.36 -14.23 60.88
C MET A 1 -31.32 -13.88 59.82
N ALA A 2 -31.68 -13.95 58.52
CA ALA A 2 -30.79 -13.72 57.38
C ALA A 2 -31.13 -12.36 56.80
N LEU A 3 -30.16 -11.44 56.79
CA LEU A 3 -30.26 -10.15 56.15
C LEU A 3 -30.06 -10.31 54.62
N LEU A 4 -31.08 -9.98 53.84
CA LEU A 4 -30.96 -9.74 52.44
C LEU A 4 -30.37 -8.32 52.25
N VAL A 5 -29.19 -8.24 51.60
CA VAL A 5 -28.62 -7.00 51.07
C VAL A 5 -29.07 -6.88 49.62
N GLY A 6 -30.01 -6.01 49.37
CA GLY A 6 -30.45 -5.65 48.02
C GLY A 6 -29.40 -4.78 47.34
N ALA A 7 -28.78 -5.27 46.25
CA ALA A 7 -27.97 -4.44 45.38
C ALA A 7 -28.87 -3.51 44.57
N MET A 8 -28.78 -2.23 44.81
CA MET A 8 -29.34 -1.20 43.93
C MET A 8 -28.44 -1.07 42.67
N ALA A 9 -28.96 -1.48 41.52
CA ALA A 9 -28.38 -1.13 40.23
C ALA A 9 -28.59 0.39 40.01
N GLY A 10 -27.49 1.10 40.00
CA GLY A 10 -27.49 2.52 39.60
C GLY A 10 -27.85 2.66 38.12
N PRO A 11 -28.45 3.80 37.72
CA PRO A 11 -28.80 4.02 36.34
C PRO A 11 -27.55 4.01 35.47
N THR A 12 -27.52 3.12 34.45
CA THR A 12 -26.58 3.20 33.36
C THR A 12 -26.76 4.54 32.68
N ALA A 13 -25.75 5.39 32.69
CA ALA A 13 -25.77 6.64 31.95
C ALA A 13 -25.89 6.30 30.45
N GLU A 14 -27.11 6.41 29.90
CA GLU A 14 -27.27 6.52 28.45
C GLU A 14 -26.51 7.76 28.00
N GLY A 15 -25.41 7.54 27.30
CA GLY A 15 -24.65 8.64 26.71
C GLY A 15 -25.58 9.46 25.81
N ALA A 16 -25.73 10.73 26.11
CA ALA A 16 -26.59 11.64 25.36
C ALA A 16 -26.24 11.51 23.85
N ALA A 17 -27.21 11.10 23.05
CA ALA A 17 -27.06 11.01 21.61
C ALA A 17 -26.61 12.39 21.09
N GLY A 18 -25.45 12.46 20.49
CA GLY A 18 -24.96 13.73 19.93
C GLY A 18 -25.93 14.27 18.86
N PRO A 19 -25.77 15.53 18.45
CA PRO A 19 -26.63 16.13 17.45
C PRO A 19 -26.71 15.28 16.18
N ALA A 20 -27.84 15.29 15.50
CA ALA A 20 -28.02 14.56 14.24
C ALA A 20 -26.97 15.00 13.20
N PRO A 21 -26.42 14.05 12.42
CA PRO A 21 -25.48 14.37 11.36
C PRO A 21 -26.04 15.38 10.36
N ARG A 22 -25.18 16.28 9.88
CA ARG A 22 -25.53 17.32 8.89
C ARG A 22 -24.71 17.10 7.62
N THR A 23 -25.27 17.58 6.50
CA THR A 23 -24.55 17.69 5.23
C THR A 23 -24.30 19.17 4.93
N TRP A 24 -23.03 19.52 4.82
CA TRP A 24 -22.55 20.84 4.43
C TRP A 24 -22.17 20.80 2.95
N ARG A 25 -22.93 21.46 2.11
CA ARG A 25 -22.73 21.47 0.66
C ARG A 25 -21.73 22.55 0.25
N VAL A 26 -20.72 22.15 -0.51
CA VAL A 26 -19.68 23.03 -1.06
C VAL A 26 -19.78 23.02 -2.58
N GLY A 27 -19.79 24.20 -3.19
CA GLY A 27 -19.84 24.36 -4.64
C GLY A 27 -20.73 25.53 -5.07
N PRO A 28 -20.93 25.69 -6.37
CA PRO A 28 -21.74 26.81 -6.93
C PRO A 28 -23.18 26.87 -6.39
N HIS A 29 -23.74 25.70 -6.03
CA HIS A 29 -25.11 25.60 -5.51
C HIS A 29 -25.13 25.24 -4.02
N GLY A 30 -23.96 25.26 -3.36
CA GLY A 30 -23.79 24.88 -1.96
C GLY A 30 -23.94 26.06 -0.99
N GLN A 31 -23.93 25.74 0.30
CA GLN A 31 -23.89 26.73 1.38
C GLN A 31 -22.52 27.42 1.48
N TYR A 32 -21.48 26.76 0.98
CA TYR A 32 -20.10 27.21 1.03
C TYR A 32 -19.46 27.20 -0.37
N ALA A 33 -18.71 28.23 -0.66
CA ALA A 33 -17.90 28.29 -1.89
C ALA A 33 -16.54 27.61 -1.73
N ALA A 34 -16.03 27.50 -0.49
CA ALA A 34 -14.72 26.95 -0.18
C ALA A 34 -14.84 25.71 0.75
N VAL A 35 -14.04 24.68 0.45
CA VAL A 35 -14.05 23.43 1.23
C VAL A 35 -13.62 23.69 2.68
N GLN A 36 -12.61 24.55 2.91
CA GLN A 36 -12.11 24.89 4.24
C GLN A 36 -13.24 25.47 5.14
N ALA A 37 -14.07 26.33 4.60
CA ALA A 37 -15.14 26.96 5.38
C ALA A 37 -16.20 25.95 5.88
N ALA A 38 -16.49 24.93 5.08
CA ALA A 38 -17.38 23.83 5.49
C ALA A 38 -16.67 22.87 6.49
N ALA A 39 -15.38 22.59 6.26
CA ALA A 39 -14.59 21.78 7.17
C ALA A 39 -14.48 22.39 8.58
N ASP A 40 -14.35 23.71 8.69
CA ASP A 40 -14.22 24.41 9.97
C ASP A 40 -15.47 24.34 10.84
N VAL A 41 -16.63 24.03 10.28
CA VAL A 41 -17.90 23.90 11.03
C VAL A 41 -18.36 22.47 11.21
N ALA A 42 -17.80 21.52 10.45
CA ALA A 42 -18.17 20.10 10.51
C ALA A 42 -17.91 19.51 11.90
N ARG A 43 -18.78 18.60 12.34
CA ARG A 43 -18.75 17.92 13.63
C ARG A 43 -18.79 16.41 13.43
N PRO A 44 -18.49 15.60 14.46
CA PRO A 44 -18.57 14.15 14.36
C PRO A 44 -19.89 13.65 13.77
N GLY A 45 -19.78 12.90 12.67
CA GLY A 45 -20.88 12.36 11.89
C GLY A 45 -21.32 13.21 10.70
N ASP A 46 -20.87 14.47 10.60
CA ASP A 46 -21.22 15.35 9.48
C ASP A 46 -20.53 14.92 8.18
N THR A 47 -21.15 15.31 7.06
CA THR A 47 -20.58 15.16 5.70
C THR A 47 -20.37 16.55 5.07
N VAL A 48 -19.16 16.80 4.61
CA VAL A 48 -18.83 17.90 3.70
C VAL A 48 -18.98 17.37 2.28
N ALA A 49 -20.12 17.65 1.66
CA ALA A 49 -20.43 17.21 0.30
C ALA A 49 -19.94 18.27 -0.71
N ILE A 50 -18.93 17.89 -1.48
CA ILE A 50 -18.20 18.79 -2.38
C ILE A 50 -18.66 18.51 -3.81
N GLU A 51 -19.32 19.46 -4.46
CA GLU A 51 -19.70 19.31 -5.86
C GLU A 51 -18.47 19.10 -6.75
N ALA A 52 -18.63 18.34 -7.84
CA ALA A 52 -17.55 18.13 -8.79
C ALA A 52 -17.03 19.48 -9.33
N GLY A 53 -15.70 19.63 -9.36
CA GLY A 53 -15.08 20.88 -9.80
C GLY A 53 -13.73 21.12 -9.11
N SER A 54 -13.13 22.28 -9.40
CA SER A 54 -11.84 22.70 -8.85
C SER A 54 -12.01 23.74 -7.75
N TYR A 55 -11.37 23.47 -6.62
CA TYR A 55 -11.40 24.32 -5.44
C TYR A 55 -10.00 24.80 -5.10
N PRO A 56 -9.71 26.10 -5.24
CA PRO A 56 -8.39 26.63 -4.96
C PRO A 56 -8.08 26.63 -3.47
N GLY A 57 -6.80 26.41 -3.15
CA GLY A 57 -6.29 26.33 -1.79
C GLY A 57 -6.28 24.90 -1.27
N GLY A 58 -5.45 24.67 -0.26
CA GLY A 58 -5.38 23.40 0.44
C GLY A 58 -6.55 23.22 1.41
N LEU A 59 -6.62 22.04 1.99
CA LEU A 59 -7.52 21.74 3.10
C LEU A 59 -6.68 21.40 4.33
N THR A 60 -6.80 22.17 5.40
CA THR A 60 -6.27 21.81 6.71
C THR A 60 -7.41 21.36 7.60
N VAL A 61 -7.40 20.08 7.99
CA VAL A 61 -8.38 19.57 8.95
C VAL A 61 -8.05 20.10 10.34
N ARG A 62 -9.09 20.54 11.06
CA ARG A 62 -8.95 21.13 12.39
C ARG A 62 -9.89 20.50 13.41
N ARG A 63 -10.56 19.42 13.04
CA ARG A 63 -11.57 18.78 13.88
C ARG A 63 -11.53 17.28 13.70
N ASP A 64 -11.79 16.58 14.78
CA ASP A 64 -11.95 15.14 14.78
C ASP A 64 -13.39 14.74 14.49
N GLY A 65 -13.55 13.58 13.86
CA GLY A 65 -14.76 12.80 13.99
C GLY A 65 -14.84 12.12 15.37
N ALA A 66 -15.54 11.01 15.44
CA ALA A 66 -15.63 10.18 16.64
C ALA A 66 -15.85 8.71 16.24
N PRO A 67 -15.63 7.74 17.13
CA PRO A 67 -15.92 6.34 16.88
C PRO A 67 -17.32 6.12 16.32
N GLY A 68 -17.43 5.51 15.13
CA GLY A 68 -18.69 5.30 14.43
C GLY A 68 -19.36 6.57 13.85
N ARG A 69 -18.74 7.73 14.04
CA ARG A 69 -19.23 9.04 13.56
C ARG A 69 -18.09 9.86 12.93
N PRO A 70 -17.42 9.37 11.87
CA PRO A 70 -16.37 10.14 11.21
C PRO A 70 -16.92 11.42 10.60
N ILE A 71 -16.06 12.42 10.41
CA ILE A 71 -16.34 13.53 9.50
C ILE A 71 -15.98 13.05 8.09
N ARG A 72 -16.93 13.18 7.15
CA ARG A 72 -16.75 12.73 5.76
C ARG A 72 -16.57 13.91 4.84
N PHE A 73 -15.55 13.83 3.99
CA PHE A 73 -15.32 14.74 2.87
C PHE A 73 -15.60 13.95 1.59
N ALA A 74 -16.67 14.26 0.89
CA ALA A 74 -17.13 13.45 -0.23
C ALA A 74 -17.36 14.28 -1.48
N GLY A 75 -16.69 13.95 -2.59
CA GLY A 75 -17.02 14.45 -3.91
C GLY A 75 -18.42 13.99 -4.32
N THR A 76 -19.21 14.86 -4.92
CA THR A 76 -20.56 14.56 -5.37
C THR A 76 -20.78 14.97 -6.81
N GLY A 77 -21.39 14.10 -7.62
CA GLY A 77 -21.58 14.31 -9.05
C GLY A 77 -20.32 14.17 -9.89
N GLY A 78 -19.24 13.64 -9.30
CA GLY A 78 -17.92 13.46 -9.89
C GLY A 78 -16.81 13.84 -8.91
N THR A 79 -15.57 13.95 -9.41
CA THR A 79 -14.40 14.23 -8.57
C THR A 79 -14.32 15.69 -8.15
N ALA A 80 -14.13 15.92 -6.86
CA ALA A 80 -13.79 17.22 -6.29
C ALA A 80 -12.26 17.38 -6.28
N VAL A 81 -11.73 18.42 -6.93
CA VAL A 81 -10.29 18.64 -7.05
C VAL A 81 -9.85 19.81 -6.19
N LEU A 82 -9.05 19.54 -5.17
CA LEU A 82 -8.38 20.56 -4.38
C LEU A 82 -7.11 20.98 -5.13
N THR A 83 -7.01 22.24 -5.53
CA THR A 83 -5.87 22.74 -6.30
C THR A 83 -5.05 23.76 -5.52
N GLY A 84 -3.73 23.82 -5.80
CA GLY A 84 -2.84 24.86 -5.28
C GLY A 84 -1.97 24.42 -4.10
N ALA A 85 -1.26 25.37 -3.51
CA ALA A 85 -0.04 25.20 -2.77
C ALA A 85 -0.11 24.35 -1.49
N GLY A 86 -1.27 24.15 -0.90
CA GLY A 86 -1.37 23.65 0.46
C GLY A 86 -1.60 22.15 0.62
N GLY A 87 -1.98 21.42 -0.42
CA GLY A 87 -2.35 20.01 -0.30
C GLY A 87 -3.50 19.76 0.71
N LEU A 88 -3.56 18.54 1.23
CA LEU A 88 -4.43 18.14 2.34
C LEU A 88 -3.60 17.86 3.58
N VAL A 89 -3.79 18.62 4.65
CA VAL A 89 -3.10 18.44 5.93
C VAL A 89 -4.04 17.86 6.98
N VAL A 90 -3.67 16.70 7.52
CA VAL A 90 -4.40 15.97 8.56
C VAL A 90 -3.47 15.81 9.78
N GLY A 91 -3.15 16.92 10.44
CA GLY A 91 -2.29 16.89 11.63
C GLY A 91 -3.04 16.38 12.86
N GLY A 92 -2.65 15.28 13.48
CA GLY A 92 -3.19 14.76 14.73
C GLY A 92 -4.69 14.44 14.78
N HIS A 93 -5.46 14.82 13.76
CA HIS A 93 -6.90 14.66 13.71
C HIS A 93 -7.31 13.28 13.18
N SER A 94 -8.38 12.74 13.73
CA SER A 94 -8.76 11.34 13.57
C SER A 94 -10.25 11.15 13.27
N TRP A 95 -10.63 9.94 12.86
CA TRP A 95 -11.99 9.61 12.46
C TRP A 95 -12.45 10.44 11.26
N LEU A 96 -11.68 10.37 10.17
CA LEU A 96 -11.91 11.14 8.94
C LEU A 96 -12.00 10.21 7.74
N GLU A 97 -12.92 10.51 6.85
CA GLU A 97 -13.10 9.79 5.59
C GLU A 97 -13.05 10.78 4.42
N PHE A 98 -12.24 10.48 3.41
CA PHE A 98 -12.09 11.25 2.17
C PHE A 98 -12.44 10.33 1.00
N THR A 99 -13.49 10.69 0.26
CA THR A 99 -14.01 9.86 -0.82
C THR A 99 -14.24 10.71 -2.07
N ASP A 100 -13.80 10.23 -3.25
CA ASP A 100 -13.94 10.94 -4.54
C ASP A 100 -13.34 12.36 -4.52
N VAL A 101 -12.22 12.53 -3.82
CA VAL A 101 -11.47 13.79 -3.71
C VAL A 101 -10.07 13.59 -4.32
N THR A 102 -9.62 14.57 -5.09
CA THR A 102 -8.26 14.61 -5.63
C THR A 102 -7.54 15.87 -5.14
N VAL A 103 -6.27 15.75 -4.80
CA VAL A 103 -5.36 16.88 -4.60
C VAL A 103 -4.50 17.02 -5.84
N SER A 104 -4.44 18.21 -6.42
CA SER A 104 -3.67 18.44 -7.64
C SER A 104 -2.77 19.65 -7.55
N GLY A 105 -1.51 19.50 -8.04
CA GLY A 105 -0.55 20.59 -8.17
C GLY A 105 -0.05 21.15 -6.83
N SER A 106 0.08 20.31 -5.79
CA SER A 106 0.64 20.76 -4.51
C SER A 106 2.11 21.17 -4.64
N THR A 107 2.48 22.27 -4.00
CA THR A 107 3.88 22.75 -3.95
C THR A 107 4.70 22.13 -2.81
N GLY A 108 4.10 21.25 -2.04
CA GLY A 108 4.68 20.39 -1.03
C GLY A 108 4.12 18.98 -1.17
N PHE A 109 3.64 18.40 -0.08
CA PHE A 109 2.95 17.11 -0.09
C PHE A 109 1.56 17.21 -0.72
N GLY A 110 1.11 16.14 -1.35
CA GLY A 110 -0.28 16.01 -1.75
C GLY A 110 -1.19 15.88 -0.53
N VAL A 111 -0.92 14.88 0.31
CA VAL A 111 -1.53 14.66 1.63
C VAL A 111 -0.42 14.47 2.66
N TYR A 112 -0.56 15.13 3.80
CA TYR A 112 0.30 14.91 4.95
C TYR A 112 -0.52 14.64 6.20
N ALA A 113 -0.43 13.41 6.70
CA ALA A 113 -1.11 12.97 7.92
C ALA A 113 -0.07 12.53 8.95
N GLU A 114 -0.01 13.20 10.09
CA GLU A 114 0.94 12.93 11.15
C GLU A 114 0.21 12.71 12.48
N GLY A 115 0.55 11.62 13.18
CA GLY A 115 -0.01 11.29 14.49
C GLY A 115 -1.51 11.00 14.51
N ALA A 116 -2.15 10.91 13.34
CA ALA A 116 -3.57 10.69 13.17
C ALA A 116 -3.94 9.20 13.21
N HIS A 117 -5.24 8.92 13.40
CA HIS A 117 -5.70 7.54 13.36
C HIS A 117 -7.16 7.42 12.86
N ASP A 118 -7.56 6.21 12.45
CA ASP A 118 -8.91 5.95 11.92
C ASP A 118 -9.20 6.86 10.71
N LEU A 119 -8.34 6.76 9.70
CA LEU A 119 -8.45 7.49 8.45
C LEU A 119 -8.87 6.55 7.32
N VAL A 120 -9.72 7.04 6.45
CA VAL A 120 -10.10 6.36 5.21
C VAL A 120 -9.89 7.31 4.03
N PHE A 121 -9.11 6.84 3.04
CA PHE A 121 -8.98 7.45 1.73
C PHE A 121 -9.52 6.44 0.71
N ASP A 122 -10.68 6.74 0.12
CA ASP A 122 -11.34 5.83 -0.84
C ASP A 122 -11.62 6.55 -2.16
N ARG A 123 -11.22 5.95 -3.29
CA ARG A 123 -11.23 6.63 -4.59
C ARG A 123 -10.61 8.03 -4.52
N PHE A 124 -9.46 8.09 -3.84
CA PHE A 124 -8.74 9.32 -3.58
C PHE A 124 -7.61 9.50 -4.60
N GLY A 125 -7.41 10.72 -5.08
CA GLY A 125 -6.38 11.03 -6.05
C GLY A 125 -5.31 11.99 -5.53
N VAL A 126 -4.07 11.82 -6.02
CA VAL A 126 -3.01 12.83 -5.95
C VAL A 126 -2.38 12.95 -7.33
N ASP A 127 -2.45 14.14 -7.91
CA ASP A 127 -1.93 14.43 -9.24
C ASP A 127 -0.94 15.60 -9.19
N GLY A 128 0.35 15.30 -9.22
CA GLY A 128 1.40 16.31 -9.25
C GLY A 128 1.64 16.99 -7.89
N ALA A 129 2.36 16.34 -6.98
CA ALA A 129 2.92 16.96 -5.79
C ALA A 129 4.42 17.20 -5.96
N ARG A 130 4.94 18.25 -5.31
CA ARG A 130 6.38 18.56 -5.38
C ARG A 130 7.21 17.57 -4.57
N ASP A 131 6.72 17.21 -3.41
CA ASP A 131 7.25 16.20 -2.50
C ASP A 131 6.35 14.95 -2.52
N GLY A 132 6.27 14.17 -1.45
CA GLY A 132 5.46 12.96 -1.40
C GLY A 132 3.99 13.16 -1.73
N GLY A 133 3.36 12.12 -2.28
CA GLY A 133 1.97 12.16 -2.69
C GLY A 133 1.01 12.03 -1.51
N LEU A 134 0.90 10.84 -0.92
CA LEU A 134 0.13 10.58 0.27
C LEU A 134 1.06 10.08 1.37
N VAL A 135 1.31 10.89 2.38
CA VAL A 135 2.31 10.65 3.42
C VAL A 135 1.65 10.44 4.77
N LEU A 136 1.92 9.28 5.36
CA LEU A 136 1.42 8.82 6.66
C LEU A 136 2.60 8.71 7.63
N VAL A 137 2.65 9.54 8.66
CA VAL A 137 3.72 9.57 9.67
C VAL A 137 3.16 9.30 11.05
N GLY A 138 3.59 8.23 11.71
CA GLY A 138 3.10 7.86 13.04
C GLY A 138 1.59 7.65 13.11
N THR A 139 0.96 7.26 12.00
CA THR A 139 -0.49 7.04 11.92
C THR A 139 -0.88 5.60 12.26
N ARG A 140 -2.15 5.36 12.55
CA ARG A 140 -2.64 4.00 12.81
C ARG A 140 -4.09 3.80 12.41
N ARG A 141 -4.42 2.56 12.00
CA ARG A 141 -5.74 2.19 11.48
C ARG A 141 -6.13 3.09 10.31
N VAL A 142 -5.34 3.01 9.24
CA VAL A 142 -5.55 3.77 8.01
C VAL A 142 -5.89 2.80 6.88
N ARG A 143 -6.91 3.14 6.11
CA ARG A 143 -7.27 2.44 4.89
C ARG A 143 -7.14 3.37 3.70
N VAL A 144 -6.33 2.98 2.73
CA VAL A 144 -6.19 3.66 1.43
C VAL A 144 -6.66 2.67 0.36
N ALA A 145 -7.76 3.00 -0.31
CA ALA A 145 -8.36 2.10 -1.27
C ALA A 145 -8.73 2.79 -2.58
N GLN A 146 -8.55 2.06 -3.69
CA GLN A 146 -8.93 2.51 -5.03
C GLN A 146 -8.35 3.89 -5.38
N CYS A 147 -7.13 4.18 -4.94
CA CYS A 147 -6.49 5.47 -5.14
C CYS A 147 -5.79 5.56 -6.51
N ASP A 148 -5.55 6.79 -6.97
CA ASP A 148 -4.72 7.11 -8.13
C ASP A 148 -3.68 8.16 -7.71
N ILE A 149 -2.40 7.78 -7.65
CA ILE A 149 -1.30 8.66 -7.21
C ILE A 149 -0.26 8.72 -8.32
N ARG A 150 -0.07 9.91 -8.89
CA ARG A 150 0.81 10.09 -10.03
C ARG A 150 1.50 11.45 -10.08
N GLY A 151 2.63 11.52 -10.79
CA GLY A 151 3.34 12.75 -11.04
C GLY A 151 3.84 13.46 -9.78
N THR A 152 3.92 12.74 -8.66
CA THR A 152 4.46 13.25 -7.40
C THR A 152 5.98 13.19 -7.39
N ASN A 153 6.60 13.72 -6.33
CA ASN A 153 8.05 13.75 -6.17
C ASN A 153 8.74 14.45 -7.36
N SER A 154 8.20 15.58 -7.80
CA SER A 154 8.71 16.28 -8.99
C SER A 154 10.14 16.80 -8.80
N ARG A 155 10.69 16.78 -7.60
CA ARG A 155 12.09 17.07 -7.27
C ARG A 155 13.02 15.87 -7.43
N GLY A 156 12.48 14.69 -7.75
CA GLY A 156 13.24 13.44 -7.75
C GLY A 156 13.85 13.18 -6.37
N THR A 157 15.10 12.71 -6.30
CA THR A 157 15.83 12.40 -5.04
C THR A 157 15.94 13.55 -4.03
N ALA A 158 15.54 14.75 -4.38
CA ALA A 158 15.46 15.88 -3.46
C ALA A 158 14.03 16.10 -2.91
N ALA A 159 13.08 15.24 -3.28
CA ALA A 159 11.75 15.22 -2.69
C ALA A 159 11.81 14.64 -1.27
N ASP A 160 10.89 15.08 -0.45
CA ASP A 160 10.71 14.53 0.88
C ASP A 160 9.57 13.52 0.83
N HIS A 161 9.79 12.31 1.32
CA HIS A 161 8.93 11.14 1.22
C HIS A 161 8.63 10.70 -0.24
N GLU A 162 7.96 9.59 -0.41
CA GLU A 162 7.66 8.92 -1.69
C GLU A 162 6.20 9.12 -2.11
N ALA A 163 5.80 8.51 -3.21
CA ALA A 163 4.47 8.72 -3.75
C ALA A 163 3.36 8.31 -2.76
N LEU A 164 3.49 7.15 -2.12
CA LEU A 164 2.68 6.75 -0.98
C LEU A 164 3.61 6.26 0.13
N SER A 165 3.82 7.07 1.16
CA SER A 165 4.70 6.76 2.29
C SER A 165 3.93 6.34 3.54
N ILE A 166 4.38 5.25 4.18
CA ILE A 166 3.89 4.74 5.46
C ILE A 166 5.09 4.71 6.39
N ALA A 167 5.29 5.77 7.18
CA ALA A 167 6.55 6.02 7.84
C ALA A 167 6.44 6.18 9.37
N SER A 168 7.58 6.04 10.03
CA SER A 168 7.84 6.47 11.41
C SER A 168 6.81 5.94 12.42
N GLY A 169 6.75 4.60 12.60
CA GLY A 169 5.87 3.95 13.55
C GLY A 169 4.40 3.90 13.14
N SER A 170 4.08 4.21 11.88
CA SER A 170 2.73 3.98 11.36
C SER A 170 2.35 2.49 11.43
N SER A 171 1.10 2.19 11.78
CA SER A 171 0.70 0.80 11.97
C SER A 171 -0.76 0.53 11.64
N ASP A 172 -1.07 -0.74 11.36
CA ASP A 172 -2.42 -1.16 10.98
C ASP A 172 -2.90 -0.38 9.74
N VAL A 173 -2.08 -0.37 8.69
CA VAL A 173 -2.35 0.33 7.42
C VAL A 173 -2.64 -0.70 6.33
N GLU A 174 -3.70 -0.45 5.57
CA GLU A 174 -4.07 -1.25 4.40
C GLU A 174 -4.11 -0.37 3.15
N VAL A 175 -3.36 -0.77 2.11
CA VAL A 175 -3.33 -0.11 0.79
C VAL A 175 -3.81 -1.12 -0.25
N SER A 176 -4.94 -0.84 -0.91
CA SER A 176 -5.54 -1.82 -1.81
C SER A 176 -6.24 -1.20 -3.03
N GLY A 177 -6.13 -1.87 -4.18
CA GLY A 177 -6.82 -1.46 -5.41
C GLY A 177 -6.34 -0.12 -5.98
N CYS A 178 -5.16 0.34 -5.58
CA CYS A 178 -4.60 1.62 -6.00
C CYS A 178 -3.79 1.49 -7.30
N ARG A 179 -3.76 2.59 -8.07
CA ARG A 179 -2.75 2.86 -9.09
C ARG A 179 -1.76 3.88 -8.56
N VAL A 180 -0.48 3.51 -8.50
CA VAL A 180 0.59 4.41 -8.09
C VAL A 180 1.65 4.42 -9.19
N HIS A 181 1.74 5.52 -9.94
CA HIS A 181 2.51 5.45 -11.18
C HIS A 181 3.15 6.78 -11.62
N ASP A 182 4.23 6.66 -12.40
CA ASP A 182 4.92 7.80 -13.02
C ASP A 182 5.41 8.85 -12.01
N ASN A 183 5.80 8.41 -10.81
CA ASN A 183 6.30 9.28 -9.75
C ASN A 183 7.83 9.43 -9.80
N GLY A 184 8.34 10.49 -9.21
CA GLY A 184 9.77 10.86 -9.24
C GLY A 184 10.64 10.11 -8.23
N GLU A 185 10.04 9.32 -7.33
CA GLU A 185 10.67 8.45 -6.36
C GLU A 185 9.99 7.08 -6.31
N GLU A 186 10.01 6.38 -5.17
CA GLU A 186 9.36 5.09 -4.94
C GLU A 186 7.84 5.19 -5.08
N GLY A 187 7.20 4.07 -5.40
CA GLY A 187 5.75 3.99 -5.53
C GLY A 187 5.06 3.92 -4.16
N ILE A 188 5.04 2.74 -3.55
CA ILE A 188 4.51 2.53 -2.19
C ILE A 188 5.67 2.16 -1.29
N ASP A 189 5.90 2.94 -0.25
CA ASP A 189 7.02 2.76 0.66
C ASP A 189 6.56 2.59 2.11
N VAL A 190 7.10 1.56 2.78
CA VAL A 190 6.92 1.30 4.21
C VAL A 190 8.28 1.44 4.88
N LYS A 191 8.48 2.49 5.67
CA LYS A 191 9.80 2.81 6.16
C LYS A 191 9.86 3.38 7.57
N TYR A 192 11.03 3.22 8.13
CA TYR A 192 11.55 3.81 9.36
C TYR A 192 10.79 3.46 10.64
N ASP A 193 11.56 3.22 11.68
CA ASP A 193 11.16 3.23 13.08
C ASP A 193 9.87 2.46 13.36
N ASP A 194 9.91 1.16 13.01
CA ASP A 194 8.89 0.18 13.37
C ASP A 194 7.51 0.38 12.72
N ALA A 195 7.44 0.94 11.50
CA ALA A 195 6.21 0.80 10.70
C ALA A 195 5.82 -0.69 10.65
N ALA A 196 4.60 -1.01 11.06
CA ALA A 196 4.23 -2.39 11.32
C ALA A 196 2.77 -2.72 11.01
N ARG A 197 2.50 -4.00 10.76
CA ARG A 197 1.17 -4.52 10.44
C ARG A 197 0.55 -3.80 9.25
N VAL A 198 1.33 -3.76 8.15
CA VAL A 198 0.94 -3.13 6.89
C VAL A 198 0.55 -4.20 5.88
N LYS A 199 -0.50 -3.95 5.12
CA LYS A 199 -0.92 -4.78 3.98
C LYS A 199 -0.95 -3.96 2.71
N ILE A 200 -0.24 -4.41 1.69
CA ILE A 200 -0.19 -3.80 0.36
C ILE A 200 -0.64 -4.84 -0.65
N HIS A 201 -1.86 -4.67 -1.21
CA HIS A 201 -2.38 -5.73 -2.05
C HIS A 201 -3.34 -5.25 -3.15
N HIS A 202 -3.41 -6.04 -4.24
CA HIS A 202 -4.26 -5.76 -5.39
C HIS A 202 -4.02 -4.37 -5.99
N ASN A 203 -2.79 -3.87 -5.90
CA ASN A 203 -2.39 -2.60 -6.47
C ASN A 203 -1.70 -2.80 -7.83
N VAL A 204 -1.77 -1.79 -8.67
CA VAL A 204 -0.96 -1.67 -9.89
C VAL A 204 0.01 -0.52 -9.67
N VAL A 205 1.29 -0.86 -9.49
CA VAL A 205 2.34 0.12 -9.17
C VAL A 205 3.38 0.08 -10.27
N THR A 206 3.50 1.16 -11.05
CA THR A 206 4.27 1.08 -12.30
C THR A 206 4.96 2.39 -12.68
N GLY A 207 6.12 2.28 -13.33
CA GLY A 207 6.77 3.43 -13.94
C GLY A 207 7.28 4.47 -12.95
N ASN A 208 7.50 4.09 -11.70
CA ASN A 208 8.11 4.96 -10.69
C ASN A 208 9.64 5.00 -10.89
N ARG A 209 10.32 6.00 -10.34
CA ARG A 209 11.78 6.08 -10.44
C ARG A 209 12.46 5.01 -9.60
N GLY A 210 12.08 4.91 -8.33
CA GLY A 210 12.58 3.93 -7.38
C GLY A 210 11.86 2.58 -7.45
N PRO A 211 11.99 1.70 -6.44
CA PRO A 211 11.16 0.52 -6.37
C PRO A 211 9.66 0.89 -6.42
N ASP A 212 8.89 0.08 -7.15
CA ASP A 212 7.45 0.28 -7.19
C ASP A 212 6.81 0.00 -5.83
N ILE A 213 7.29 -1.06 -5.14
CA ILE A 213 6.95 -1.31 -3.73
C ILE A 213 8.25 -1.48 -2.96
N TYR A 214 8.41 -0.71 -1.89
CA TYR A 214 9.60 -0.72 -1.06
C TYR A 214 9.24 -0.96 0.40
N VAL A 215 9.95 -1.84 1.07
CA VAL A 215 9.77 -2.15 2.49
C VAL A 215 11.13 -2.07 3.17
N ASP A 216 11.33 -1.04 3.94
CA ASP A 216 12.58 -0.75 4.64
C ASP A 216 12.39 -0.80 6.15
N SER A 217 13.29 -1.51 6.84
CA SER A 217 13.47 -1.47 8.30
C SER A 217 12.15 -1.53 9.09
N SER A 218 11.21 -2.35 8.61
CA SER A 218 9.84 -2.45 9.10
C SER A 218 9.50 -3.88 9.54
N SER A 219 8.35 -4.09 10.13
CA SER A 219 7.95 -5.41 10.62
C SER A 219 6.51 -5.78 10.31
N THR A 220 6.25 -7.07 10.09
CA THR A 220 4.89 -7.61 9.88
C THR A 220 4.21 -6.93 8.68
N VAL A 221 4.84 -7.00 7.51
CA VAL A 221 4.32 -6.43 6.26
C VAL A 221 3.96 -7.56 5.30
N ASP A 222 2.77 -7.47 4.74
CA ASP A 222 2.28 -8.37 3.69
C ASP A 222 2.18 -7.60 2.37
N VAL A 223 2.95 -8.04 1.37
CA VAL A 223 2.92 -7.53 -0.01
C VAL A 223 2.38 -8.64 -0.90
N TYR A 224 1.14 -8.52 -1.37
CA TYR A 224 0.53 -9.63 -2.09
C TYR A 224 -0.46 -9.20 -3.17
N ALA A 225 -0.60 -10.03 -4.17
CA ALA A 225 -1.52 -9.84 -5.29
C ALA A 225 -1.37 -8.45 -5.93
N ASN A 226 -0.13 -7.97 -6.07
CA ASN A 226 0.15 -6.72 -6.77
C ASN A 226 0.75 -7.01 -8.16
N VAL A 227 0.50 -6.09 -9.07
CA VAL A 227 1.21 -6.01 -10.36
C VAL A 227 2.15 -4.82 -10.30
N VAL A 228 3.45 -5.08 -10.36
CA VAL A 228 4.48 -4.04 -10.29
C VAL A 228 5.39 -4.12 -11.51
N GLY A 229 5.86 -2.97 -11.99
CA GLY A 229 6.77 -3.01 -13.12
C GLY A 229 7.11 -1.69 -13.78
N GLY A 230 8.18 -1.74 -14.58
CA GLY A 230 8.62 -0.58 -15.32
C GLY A 230 9.36 0.45 -14.48
N THR A 231 10.03 0.05 -13.38
CA THR A 231 10.92 0.95 -12.64
C THR A 231 11.94 1.59 -13.58
N ARG A 232 12.23 2.88 -13.38
CA ARG A 232 13.02 3.62 -14.37
C ARG A 232 14.50 3.70 -14.04
N GLU A 233 14.89 3.60 -12.78
CA GLU A 233 16.30 3.66 -12.39
C GLU A 233 16.95 2.29 -12.43
N ALA A 234 18.12 2.21 -13.11
CA ALA A 234 18.83 0.96 -13.40
C ALA A 234 19.29 0.17 -12.16
N THR A 235 19.25 0.76 -10.99
CA THR A 235 19.63 0.15 -9.71
C THR A 235 18.43 -0.22 -8.84
N LYS A 236 17.20 -0.05 -9.34
CA LYS A 236 15.97 -0.22 -8.56
C LYS A 236 15.13 -1.38 -9.10
N ALA A 237 14.74 -2.28 -8.20
CA ALA A 237 13.90 -3.44 -8.50
C ALA A 237 12.41 -3.08 -8.47
N GLY A 238 11.54 -3.98 -8.95
CA GLY A 238 10.10 -3.81 -8.84
C GLY A 238 9.66 -3.82 -7.38
N ILE A 239 10.10 -4.83 -6.62
CA ILE A 239 9.91 -4.90 -5.17
C ILE A 239 11.28 -4.82 -4.50
N GLY A 240 11.44 -3.95 -3.51
CA GLY A 240 12.62 -3.80 -2.70
C GLY A 240 12.35 -4.18 -1.24
N LEU A 241 13.24 -4.99 -0.65
CA LEU A 241 13.25 -5.27 0.78
C LEU A 241 14.62 -4.81 1.31
N ALA A 242 14.63 -3.89 2.27
CA ALA A 242 15.86 -3.26 2.70
C ALA A 242 16.01 -3.09 4.21
N VAL A 243 17.24 -2.83 4.62
CA VAL A 243 17.57 -2.22 5.92
C VAL A 243 18.49 -1.04 5.64
N GLU A 244 17.96 0.14 5.85
CA GLU A 244 18.69 1.39 5.64
C GLU A 244 19.24 2.00 6.94
N ASP A 245 20.21 2.88 6.80
CA ASP A 245 20.91 3.51 7.91
C ASP A 245 20.08 4.57 8.64
N TYR A 246 18.99 4.99 8.06
CA TYR A 246 18.08 5.97 8.66
C TYR A 246 17.20 5.41 9.77
N SER A 247 17.01 4.09 9.84
CA SER A 247 16.23 3.44 10.89
C SER A 247 17.07 3.04 12.09
N GLU A 248 16.64 3.36 13.30
CA GLU A 248 17.30 2.94 14.54
C GLU A 248 17.22 1.42 14.78
N SER A 249 16.13 0.77 14.33
CA SER A 249 15.91 -0.66 14.58
C SER A 249 16.86 -1.56 13.80
N ARG A 250 17.37 -1.13 12.65
CA ARG A 250 18.25 -1.91 11.78
C ARG A 250 17.73 -3.34 11.54
N LEU A 251 16.41 -3.48 11.48
CA LEU A 251 15.76 -4.79 11.38
C LEU A 251 14.59 -4.74 10.40
N LEU A 252 14.61 -5.62 9.42
CA LEU A 252 13.46 -5.98 8.60
C LEU A 252 12.97 -7.35 9.03
N SER A 253 11.72 -7.48 9.50
CA SER A 253 11.26 -8.75 10.04
C SER A 253 9.80 -9.11 9.76
N ASP A 254 9.57 -10.42 9.65
CA ASP A 254 8.23 -10.98 9.50
C ASP A 254 7.51 -10.45 8.25
N ILE A 255 8.22 -10.46 7.12
CA ILE A 255 7.74 -9.98 5.83
C ILE A 255 7.23 -11.14 4.97
N ARG A 256 6.07 -10.97 4.36
CA ARG A 256 5.53 -11.91 3.38
C ARG A 256 5.33 -11.23 2.03
N VAL A 257 5.89 -11.82 0.99
CA VAL A 257 5.74 -11.40 -0.40
C VAL A 257 5.15 -12.56 -1.18
N PHE A 258 3.90 -12.44 -1.64
CA PHE A 258 3.24 -13.58 -2.28
C PHE A 258 2.21 -13.18 -3.35
N ASP A 259 2.04 -14.02 -4.36
CA ASP A 259 1.12 -13.81 -5.48
C ASP A 259 1.34 -12.48 -6.23
N ASN A 260 2.55 -11.93 -6.24
CA ASN A 260 2.83 -10.74 -7.01
C ASN A 260 3.38 -11.10 -8.40
N LEU A 261 3.01 -10.29 -9.38
CA LEU A 261 3.69 -10.21 -10.68
C LEU A 261 4.62 -9.00 -10.67
N SER A 262 5.91 -9.22 -10.87
CA SER A 262 6.90 -8.14 -10.98
C SER A 262 7.68 -8.28 -12.29
N THR A 263 7.49 -7.30 -13.20
CA THR A 263 7.95 -7.43 -14.59
C THR A 263 8.43 -6.11 -15.18
N GLY A 264 9.37 -6.20 -16.15
CA GLY A 264 9.81 -5.02 -16.91
C GLY A 264 10.60 -4.00 -16.09
N ASN A 265 11.18 -4.39 -14.97
CA ASN A 265 11.93 -3.48 -14.09
C ASN A 265 13.35 -3.27 -14.60
N ALA A 266 13.91 -2.09 -14.34
CA ALA A 266 15.25 -1.71 -14.79
C ALA A 266 16.37 -2.49 -14.05
N GLN A 267 16.10 -3.07 -12.90
CA GLN A 267 17.01 -3.97 -12.20
C GLN A 267 16.41 -5.39 -12.12
N ALA A 268 15.84 -5.79 -11.00
CA ALA A 268 15.30 -7.11 -10.74
C ALA A 268 13.80 -7.08 -10.45
N GLY A 269 13.17 -8.25 -10.47
CA GLY A 269 11.80 -8.39 -9.99
C GLY A 269 11.69 -8.12 -8.50
N LEU A 270 12.62 -8.70 -7.72
CA LEU A 270 12.77 -8.51 -6.28
C LEU A 270 14.24 -8.29 -5.93
N SER A 271 14.54 -7.32 -5.07
CA SER A 271 15.87 -7.14 -4.48
C SER A 271 15.81 -7.08 -2.95
N LEU A 272 16.84 -7.65 -2.32
CA LEU A 272 17.09 -7.57 -0.87
C LEU A 272 18.45 -6.92 -0.65
N TRP A 273 18.54 -5.87 0.17
CA TRP A 273 19.81 -5.21 0.42
C TRP A 273 19.89 -4.58 1.81
N VAL A 274 21.13 -4.39 2.30
CA VAL A 274 21.43 -3.76 3.59
C VAL A 274 22.47 -2.68 3.35
N GLU A 275 22.20 -1.47 3.78
CA GLU A 275 23.06 -0.33 3.47
C GLU A 275 24.44 -0.41 4.14
N SER A 276 24.52 -0.54 5.46
CA SER A 276 25.79 -0.71 6.17
C SER A 276 25.75 -1.83 7.21
N ALA A 277 24.74 -1.90 8.02
CA ALA A 277 24.54 -2.95 9.02
C ALA A 277 23.06 -3.14 9.33
N GLY A 278 22.60 -4.36 9.33
CA GLY A 278 21.22 -4.69 9.63
C GLY A 278 20.97 -6.18 9.60
N THR A 279 19.75 -6.56 9.93
CA THR A 279 19.35 -7.96 9.93
C THR A 279 17.99 -8.11 9.26
N MET A 280 17.88 -9.12 8.39
CA MET A 280 16.61 -9.58 7.84
C MET A 280 16.17 -10.85 8.53
N ARG A 281 14.89 -10.95 8.93
CA ARG A 281 14.41 -12.07 9.71
C ARG A 281 13.03 -12.54 9.29
N ASN A 282 12.82 -13.86 9.19
CA ASN A 282 11.51 -14.47 8.93
C ASN A 282 10.87 -13.99 7.63
N LEU A 283 11.61 -13.96 6.54
CA LEU A 283 11.09 -13.59 5.23
C LEU A 283 10.40 -14.78 4.57
N THR A 284 9.19 -14.60 4.05
CA THR A 284 8.45 -15.63 3.30
C THR A 284 8.08 -15.09 1.93
N ILE A 285 8.74 -15.60 0.89
CA ILE A 285 8.58 -15.20 -0.51
C ILE A 285 8.01 -16.41 -1.26
N VAL A 286 6.72 -16.38 -1.57
CA VAL A 286 6.03 -17.59 -2.09
C VAL A 286 5.05 -17.23 -3.21
N ASN A 287 4.94 -18.10 -4.21
CA ASN A 287 3.98 -17.97 -5.31
C ASN A 287 4.05 -16.63 -6.05
N ASN A 288 5.23 -16.03 -6.23
CA ASN A 288 5.39 -14.85 -7.07
C ASN A 288 5.86 -15.22 -8.47
N THR A 289 5.61 -14.35 -9.43
CA THR A 289 6.19 -14.40 -10.78
C THR A 289 7.07 -13.17 -10.98
N PHE A 290 8.37 -13.39 -11.16
CA PHE A 290 9.38 -12.40 -11.48
C PHE A 290 9.92 -12.70 -12.87
N ALA A 291 9.59 -11.90 -13.88
CA ALA A 291 9.95 -12.19 -15.26
C ALA A 291 10.08 -10.95 -16.14
N GLY A 292 10.97 -10.97 -17.10
CA GLY A 292 11.19 -9.85 -18.03
C GLY A 292 11.88 -8.65 -17.40
N ASN A 293 12.66 -8.85 -16.33
CA ASN A 293 13.42 -7.81 -15.65
C ASN A 293 14.85 -7.72 -16.19
N ALA A 294 15.41 -6.52 -16.25
CA ALA A 294 16.66 -6.28 -17.00
C ALA A 294 17.90 -6.96 -16.40
N ARG A 295 17.92 -7.22 -15.09
CA ARG A 295 19.07 -7.81 -14.39
C ARG A 295 18.75 -9.11 -13.65
N GLY A 296 17.56 -9.68 -13.88
CA GLY A 296 17.14 -10.96 -13.32
C GLY A 296 15.94 -10.88 -12.40
N SER A 297 15.54 -12.04 -11.94
CA SER A 297 14.31 -12.17 -11.15
C SER A 297 14.50 -11.80 -9.68
N LEU A 298 15.66 -12.16 -9.10
CA LEU A 298 15.98 -11.95 -7.67
C LEU A 298 17.43 -11.54 -7.53
N LEU A 299 17.68 -10.50 -6.73
CA LEU A 299 19.01 -10.09 -6.27
C LEU A 299 19.05 -10.07 -4.74
N ILE A 300 20.07 -10.66 -4.15
CA ILE A 300 20.31 -10.65 -2.70
C ILE A 300 21.67 -10.01 -2.45
N ASP A 301 21.66 -8.80 -1.92
CA ASP A 301 22.84 -8.03 -1.49
C ASP A 301 22.71 -7.74 0.02
N ALA A 302 22.57 -8.80 0.79
CA ALA A 302 22.46 -8.78 2.24
C ALA A 302 23.08 -10.06 2.80
N ASP A 303 23.82 -9.95 3.89
CA ASP A 303 24.61 -11.05 4.48
C ASP A 303 24.07 -11.55 5.83
N ARG A 304 23.20 -10.80 6.49
CA ARG A 304 22.71 -11.11 7.84
C ARG A 304 21.24 -11.49 7.84
N PHE A 305 21.01 -12.79 7.82
CA PHE A 305 19.69 -13.37 7.92
C PHE A 305 19.54 -14.20 9.20
N THR A 306 18.42 -14.08 9.85
CA THR A 306 18.08 -14.86 11.04
C THR A 306 16.67 -15.43 10.93
N GLY A 307 16.32 -16.34 11.85
CA GLY A 307 14.99 -16.96 11.82
C GLY A 307 14.80 -17.90 10.63
N ARG A 308 13.59 -17.98 10.13
CA ARG A 308 13.21 -18.89 9.04
C ARG A 308 12.85 -18.13 7.77
N ASN A 309 13.78 -18.11 6.82
CA ASN A 309 13.59 -17.47 5.52
C ASN A 309 13.20 -18.52 4.47
N ILE A 310 12.13 -18.30 3.71
CA ILE A 310 11.52 -19.28 2.79
C ILE A 310 11.35 -18.66 1.41
N LEU A 311 11.79 -19.42 0.41
CA LEU A 311 11.65 -19.08 -1.02
C LEU A 311 11.01 -20.27 -1.72
N ARG A 312 9.72 -20.21 -2.03
CA ARG A 312 8.95 -21.37 -2.51
C ARG A 312 7.93 -21.01 -3.57
N ASN A 313 7.69 -21.92 -4.50
CA ASN A 313 6.68 -21.79 -5.54
C ASN A 313 6.82 -20.52 -6.38
N ASN A 314 7.99 -19.90 -6.47
CA ASN A 314 8.16 -18.72 -7.30
C ASN A 314 8.59 -19.09 -8.72
N VAL A 315 8.15 -18.32 -9.70
CA VAL A 315 8.72 -18.35 -11.04
C VAL A 315 9.81 -17.27 -11.13
N PHE A 316 11.02 -17.69 -11.43
CA PHE A 316 12.15 -16.84 -11.76
C PHE A 316 12.36 -16.88 -13.29
N GLY A 317 11.52 -16.12 -14.01
CA GLY A 317 11.43 -16.18 -15.47
C GLY A 317 12.69 -15.75 -16.21
N ASP A 318 13.55 -14.97 -15.55
CA ASP A 318 14.79 -14.42 -16.11
C ASP A 318 15.99 -15.37 -15.96
N GLY A 319 15.79 -16.54 -15.38
CA GLY A 319 16.82 -17.58 -15.24
C GLY A 319 17.06 -18.01 -13.78
N PRO A 320 18.11 -18.82 -13.56
CA PRO A 320 18.48 -19.30 -12.24
C PRO A 320 18.82 -18.15 -11.28
N VAL A 321 18.47 -18.31 -10.02
CA VAL A 321 18.78 -17.38 -8.95
C VAL A 321 19.60 -18.05 -7.86
N ASP A 322 20.48 -17.29 -7.22
CA ASP A 322 21.09 -17.71 -5.96
C ASP A 322 20.07 -17.49 -4.83
N ALA A 323 19.63 -18.56 -4.20
CA ALA A 323 18.68 -18.48 -3.10
C ALA A 323 19.33 -18.06 -1.76
N GLY A 324 20.66 -17.97 -1.72
CA GLY A 324 21.40 -17.54 -0.53
C GLY A 324 20.93 -18.24 0.76
N PRO A 325 20.51 -17.50 1.78
CA PRO A 325 20.12 -18.01 3.10
C PRO A 325 18.69 -18.57 3.19
N PHE A 326 17.98 -18.66 2.08
CA PHE A 326 16.61 -19.13 2.08
C PHE A 326 16.51 -20.65 1.99
N ALA A 327 15.58 -21.23 2.75
CA ALA A 327 15.10 -22.59 2.49
C ALA A 327 14.26 -22.55 1.21
N ALA A 328 14.89 -22.93 0.09
CA ALA A 328 14.31 -22.84 -1.24
C ALA A 328 13.85 -24.22 -1.73
N ASP A 329 12.59 -24.28 -2.19
CA ASP A 329 12.05 -25.47 -2.84
C ASP A 329 10.88 -25.11 -3.78
N HIS A 330 10.55 -25.97 -4.74
CA HIS A 330 9.45 -25.84 -5.69
C HIS A 330 9.45 -24.48 -6.44
N ASN A 331 10.63 -23.87 -6.67
CA ASN A 331 10.74 -22.70 -7.52
C ASN A 331 11.06 -23.13 -8.96
N PHE A 332 10.61 -22.36 -9.92
CA PHE A 332 10.87 -22.61 -11.35
C PHE A 332 11.82 -21.55 -11.89
N ALA A 333 12.90 -21.96 -12.56
CA ALA A 333 13.87 -21.07 -13.16
C ALA A 333 13.77 -21.11 -14.69
N GLY A 334 13.70 -19.95 -15.32
CA GLY A 334 13.49 -19.77 -16.74
C GLY A 334 12.01 -19.61 -17.10
N ASN A 335 11.72 -19.56 -18.40
CA ASN A 335 10.34 -19.43 -18.89
C ASN A 335 9.55 -20.75 -18.69
N PRO A 336 8.53 -20.78 -17.84
CA PRO A 336 7.76 -21.98 -17.58
C PRO A 336 6.81 -22.35 -18.73
N GLY A 337 6.65 -21.49 -19.75
CA GLY A 337 5.61 -21.53 -20.76
C GLY A 337 4.47 -20.57 -20.39
N PHE A 338 4.72 -19.27 -20.49
CA PHE A 338 3.68 -18.25 -20.34
C PHE A 338 2.78 -18.15 -21.59
N THR A 339 1.58 -17.66 -21.44
CA THR A 339 0.58 -17.54 -22.51
C THR A 339 1.01 -16.52 -23.58
N ASP A 340 1.27 -15.26 -23.20
CA ASP A 340 1.74 -14.20 -24.09
C ASP A 340 2.49 -13.10 -23.33
N PRO A 341 3.72 -13.37 -22.87
CA PRO A 341 4.48 -12.39 -22.08
C PRO A 341 4.82 -11.12 -22.86
N ALA A 342 4.84 -11.16 -24.18
CA ALA A 342 5.06 -9.98 -25.01
C ALA A 342 3.91 -8.97 -24.93
N ARG A 343 2.71 -9.43 -24.55
CA ARG A 343 1.56 -8.58 -24.27
C ARG A 343 1.25 -8.42 -22.78
N GLY A 344 2.16 -8.86 -21.92
CA GLY A 344 1.99 -8.79 -20.46
C GLY A 344 1.14 -9.92 -19.87
N ASP A 345 0.82 -10.97 -20.65
CA ASP A 345 0.09 -12.13 -20.17
C ASP A 345 1.06 -13.19 -19.64
N TYR A 346 1.24 -13.23 -18.34
CA TYR A 346 2.10 -14.16 -17.63
C TYR A 346 1.35 -15.35 -17.02
N HIS A 347 0.12 -15.61 -17.45
CA HIS A 347 -0.58 -16.85 -17.09
C HIS A 347 0.15 -18.06 -17.67
N LEU A 348 -0.02 -19.20 -17.01
CA LEU A 348 0.59 -20.45 -17.44
C LEU A 348 -0.17 -21.06 -18.62
N ALA A 349 0.53 -21.33 -19.73
CA ALA A 349 -0.02 -22.04 -20.87
C ALA A 349 -0.30 -23.52 -20.53
N ALA A 350 -1.10 -24.20 -21.37
CA ALA A 350 -1.54 -25.58 -21.14
C ALA A 350 -0.40 -26.60 -20.96
N GLY A 351 0.76 -26.36 -21.52
CA GLY A 351 1.95 -27.25 -21.43
C GLY A 351 3.02 -26.72 -20.48
N SER A 352 2.69 -25.74 -19.66
CA SER A 352 3.67 -25.16 -18.72
C SER A 352 4.13 -26.20 -17.70
N ALA A 353 5.44 -26.28 -17.49
CA ALA A 353 6.04 -27.16 -16.49
C ALA A 353 5.84 -26.66 -15.03
N ALA A 354 5.28 -25.48 -14.85
CA ALA A 354 4.93 -24.92 -13.53
C ALA A 354 3.52 -25.34 -13.07
N VAL A 355 2.71 -25.90 -13.98
CA VAL A 355 1.36 -26.36 -13.66
C VAL A 355 1.40 -27.63 -12.79
N ASP A 356 0.62 -27.67 -11.72
CA ASP A 356 0.51 -28.76 -10.75
C ASP A 356 1.86 -29.17 -10.08
N ALA A 357 2.89 -28.32 -10.17
CA ALA A 357 4.24 -28.61 -9.71
C ALA A 357 4.62 -27.93 -8.39
N GLY A 358 3.70 -27.16 -7.83
CA GLY A 358 3.90 -26.40 -6.59
C GLY A 358 3.64 -27.21 -5.32
N SER A 359 4.14 -26.68 -4.22
CA SER A 359 3.94 -27.23 -2.88
C SER A 359 2.71 -26.60 -2.20
N PRO A 360 1.87 -27.36 -1.50
CA PRO A 360 0.77 -26.80 -0.71
C PRO A 360 1.25 -26.04 0.55
N ARG A 361 2.52 -26.20 0.91
CA ARG A 361 3.04 -25.61 2.14
C ARG A 361 3.20 -24.10 1.99
N ARG A 362 2.45 -23.32 2.77
CA ARG A 362 2.42 -21.85 2.74
C ARG A 362 1.93 -21.24 1.44
N ALA A 363 1.39 -22.04 0.53
CA ALA A 363 0.72 -21.50 -0.64
C ALA A 363 -0.51 -20.68 -0.19
N PRO A 364 -0.73 -19.51 -0.78
CA PRO A 364 -1.93 -18.72 -0.53
C PRO A 364 -3.19 -19.46 -0.96
N ALA A 365 -4.34 -19.10 -0.40
CA ALA A 365 -5.62 -19.76 -0.74
C ALA A 365 -6.17 -19.36 -2.11
N PHE A 366 -5.73 -18.21 -2.62
CA PHE A 366 -6.14 -17.65 -3.91
C PHE A 366 -4.90 -17.17 -4.66
N ASP A 367 -4.96 -17.14 -5.96
CA ASP A 367 -3.93 -16.58 -6.83
C ASP A 367 -4.13 -15.07 -7.06
N LEU A 368 -3.27 -14.47 -7.91
CA LEU A 368 -3.33 -13.04 -8.26
C LEU A 368 -4.68 -12.62 -8.86
N ASP A 369 -5.34 -13.52 -9.60
CA ASP A 369 -6.66 -13.29 -10.21
C ASP A 369 -7.85 -13.65 -9.28
N GLY A 370 -7.58 -14.09 -8.05
CA GLY A 370 -8.58 -14.57 -7.11
C GLY A 370 -9.08 -15.99 -7.41
N VAL A 371 -8.35 -16.78 -8.20
CA VAL A 371 -8.66 -18.21 -8.42
C VAL A 371 -8.23 -19.01 -7.19
N ALA A 372 -9.12 -19.85 -6.70
CA ALA A 372 -8.81 -20.70 -5.55
C ALA A 372 -7.70 -21.72 -5.87
N ARG A 373 -6.75 -21.91 -4.97
CA ARG A 373 -5.67 -22.87 -5.07
C ARG A 373 -5.98 -24.15 -4.28
N PRO A 374 -5.75 -25.35 -4.82
CA PRO A 374 -5.39 -25.61 -6.23
C PRO A 374 -6.61 -25.55 -7.15
N ALA A 375 -6.40 -25.14 -8.41
CA ALA A 375 -7.44 -25.21 -9.44
C ALA A 375 -7.36 -26.48 -10.31
N GLY A 376 -6.25 -27.23 -10.22
CA GLY A 376 -5.96 -28.46 -10.94
C GLY A 376 -5.74 -29.67 -10.03
N ALA A 377 -4.84 -30.58 -10.43
CA ALA A 377 -4.44 -31.73 -9.64
C ALA A 377 -3.49 -31.37 -8.50
N GLY A 378 -2.81 -30.24 -8.60
CA GLY A 378 -1.85 -29.71 -7.62
C GLY A 378 -1.86 -28.19 -7.60
N PHE A 379 -0.98 -27.59 -6.79
CA PHE A 379 -0.73 -26.17 -6.77
C PHE A 379 0.18 -25.80 -7.93
N ASP A 380 -0.05 -24.66 -8.56
CA ASP A 380 0.84 -24.14 -9.57
C ASP A 380 1.99 -23.32 -8.95
N ILE A 381 3.13 -23.30 -9.64
CA ILE A 381 4.26 -22.44 -9.29
C ILE A 381 4.05 -21.06 -9.91
N GLY A 382 4.20 -20.01 -9.15
CA GLY A 382 4.03 -18.64 -9.61
C GLY A 382 2.76 -17.96 -9.09
N ALA A 383 2.51 -16.75 -9.58
CA ALA A 383 1.43 -15.88 -9.13
C ALA A 383 0.05 -16.32 -9.61
N TYR A 384 -0.04 -17.22 -10.59
CA TYR A 384 -1.30 -17.63 -11.20
C TYR A 384 -1.54 -19.12 -11.09
N GLU A 385 -2.79 -19.48 -10.83
CA GLU A 385 -3.31 -20.84 -11.04
C GLU A 385 -3.90 -20.96 -12.45
N ARG A 386 -3.54 -22.01 -13.13
CA ARG A 386 -4.10 -22.27 -14.44
C ARG A 386 -5.56 -22.68 -14.34
N ARG A 387 -6.46 -21.93 -14.97
CA ARG A 387 -7.86 -22.30 -15.10
C ARG A 387 -8.00 -23.43 -16.14
N TRP A 388 -8.73 -24.45 -15.78
CA TRP A 388 -9.11 -25.50 -16.73
C TRP A 388 -10.42 -25.11 -17.41
N PRO A 389 -10.58 -25.35 -18.73
CA PRO A 389 -11.80 -25.06 -19.44
C PRO A 389 -12.98 -25.88 -18.96
#